data_c492894d8e7eb6cd3c7ea4aa34e0423b
#
_entry.id   c492894d8e7eb6cd3c7ea4aa34e0423b
#
_cell.length_a   1.000
_cell.length_b   1.000
_cell.length_c   1.000
_cell.angle_alpha   90.00
_cell.angle_beta   90.00
_cell.angle_gamma   90.00
#
_symmetry.space_group_name_H-M   'P 1'
#
loop_
_entity.id
_entity.type
_entity.pdbx_description
1 polymer ?
#
loop_
_entity_poly.entity_id
_entity_poly.type
_entity_poly.pdbx_seq_one_letter_code
_entity_poly.pdbx_strand_id
1 'polypeptide(L)'
;MNFGFSYIGLIWLIMLTVPNLIWTKNQPKDYEKYSSNENKILLAFERCGQVIVTTTALIFSDFNFKGFNFWFTVLAVSFILMVLYELSWIRYFRSEKTMQDYYRGFLGIPVAGATLPVIAFFLLGIYGGNIVMLDGTIVLGIGHIGIHRQHEKEVNGPKKKKSLGVRIVRVFLKAVCIILAVVIGGSFIFCIAVRNYRQISRAVTYKDGVNEQLYVQLNDQQEYITICGKNRSNPVIISLHGGPGAPSTFSDYYWHDYLTDDYTVIAWDERGCGRTYYKNEKADPDNKTLTFEQQLSDLDALVDYVRNRFGQDKVIIMGHSYGSFLGSRYVLAHPEKVSAYIGIGQVVNEKDYAGEVCSYEDALRIAKEKGDDTSEMKAAYEKFKADMSLNNLLALRKLVEVYHPVTETADSSTFPTVTSPIAGVDDLRWFILELKTAFVGDTRFEQLQKPLDDRIMSFNGFETDDQYQMPVLFISGSCDWTCPVGLMQEYAEQIKAPRVKVSLIEGCGHSPMGQLPVQFTDEIKAFLKG
;
A
#
# COMPACT_ATOMS: atom_id res chain seq x y z
N MET A 1 12.89 -5.39 -9.87
CA MET A 1 13.94 -5.00 -10.86
C MET A 1 13.91 -6.01 -11.98
N ASN A 2 13.48 -5.58 -13.18
CA ASN A 2 13.33 -6.45 -14.34
C ASN A 2 14.43 -6.13 -15.34
N PHE A 3 15.31 -7.08 -15.59
CA PHE A 3 16.31 -6.94 -16.65
C PHE A 3 15.63 -6.87 -18.01
N GLY A 4 16.07 -5.94 -18.83
CA GLY A 4 15.55 -5.71 -20.18
C GLY A 4 15.89 -4.33 -20.69
N PHE A 5 15.83 -4.15 -22.00
CA PHE A 5 16.16 -2.86 -22.61
C PHE A 5 15.15 -1.76 -22.24
N SER A 6 15.67 -0.61 -21.81
CA SER A 6 14.87 0.57 -21.49
C SER A 6 14.97 1.62 -22.60
N TYR A 7 13.87 1.83 -23.34
CA TYR A 7 13.78 2.89 -24.34
C TYR A 7 13.63 4.28 -23.69
N ILE A 8 12.97 4.39 -22.54
CA ILE A 8 12.90 5.65 -21.76
C ILE A 8 14.29 6.02 -21.23
N GLY A 9 15.00 5.06 -20.61
CA GLY A 9 16.37 5.31 -20.14
C GLY A 9 17.30 5.73 -21.28
N LEU A 10 17.16 5.15 -22.48
CA LEU A 10 17.90 5.57 -23.67
C LEU A 10 17.58 7.02 -24.06
N ILE A 11 16.31 7.42 -24.06
CA ILE A 11 15.90 8.81 -24.38
C ILE A 11 16.55 9.79 -23.40
N TRP A 12 16.50 9.50 -22.08
CA TRP A 12 17.16 10.34 -21.04
C TRP A 12 18.66 10.44 -21.26
N LEU A 13 19.32 9.34 -21.62
CA LEU A 13 20.75 9.34 -21.94
C LEU A 13 21.07 10.12 -23.22
N ILE A 14 20.24 10.06 -24.24
CA ILE A 14 20.42 10.88 -25.46
C ILE A 14 20.28 12.36 -25.08
N MET A 15 19.25 12.75 -24.34
CA MET A 15 19.07 14.12 -23.85
C MET A 15 20.26 14.57 -22.99
N LEU A 16 20.82 13.71 -22.15
CA LEU A 16 22.02 14.02 -21.38
C LEU A 16 23.25 14.20 -22.26
N THR A 17 23.45 13.33 -23.26
CA THR A 17 24.71 13.20 -23.99
C THR A 17 24.84 14.23 -25.11
N VAL A 18 23.75 14.52 -25.84
CA VAL A 18 23.79 15.40 -27.00
C VAL A 18 24.31 16.81 -26.70
N PRO A 19 23.81 17.52 -25.65
CA PRO A 19 24.37 18.82 -25.28
C PRO A 19 25.85 18.77 -24.89
N ASN A 20 26.25 17.69 -24.18
CA ASN A 20 27.66 17.51 -23.80
C ASN A 20 28.58 17.28 -25.01
N LEU A 21 28.11 16.54 -26.03
CA LEU A 21 28.86 16.41 -27.29
C LEU A 21 28.98 17.73 -28.03
N ILE A 22 27.90 18.54 -28.08
CA ILE A 22 27.95 19.89 -28.69
C ILE A 22 28.91 20.77 -27.87
N TRP A 23 28.93 20.66 -26.55
CA TRP A 23 29.80 21.42 -25.68
C TRP A 23 31.29 21.13 -25.94
N THR A 24 31.69 19.92 -26.28
CA THR A 24 33.11 19.63 -26.60
C THR A 24 33.72 20.54 -27.66
N LYS A 25 32.86 21.02 -28.62
CA LYS A 25 33.24 21.97 -29.66
C LYS A 25 32.90 23.42 -29.30
N ASN A 26 32.23 23.66 -28.18
CA ASN A 26 31.76 24.96 -27.72
C ASN A 26 32.09 25.20 -26.23
N GLN A 27 33.28 24.78 -25.82
CA GLN A 27 33.77 25.00 -24.47
C GLN A 27 33.88 26.50 -24.15
N PRO A 28 33.74 26.88 -22.87
CA PRO A 28 33.97 28.25 -22.46
C PRO A 28 35.39 28.75 -22.87
N LYS A 29 35.48 29.98 -23.33
CA LYS A 29 36.74 30.59 -23.82
C LYS A 29 37.87 30.57 -22.77
N ASP A 30 37.53 30.51 -21.50
CA ASP A 30 38.42 30.52 -20.33
C ASP A 30 38.41 29.20 -19.56
N TYR A 31 37.95 28.11 -20.16
CA TYR A 31 37.79 26.79 -19.50
C TYR A 31 39.09 26.23 -18.91
N GLU A 32 40.19 26.29 -19.64
CA GLU A 32 41.47 25.72 -19.20
C GLU A 32 41.97 26.32 -17.88
N LYS A 33 41.63 27.58 -17.58
CA LYS A 33 41.98 28.25 -16.34
C LYS A 33 41.37 27.58 -15.10
N TYR A 34 40.28 26.90 -15.24
CA TYR A 34 39.48 26.33 -14.11
C TYR A 34 39.55 24.81 -14.05
N SER A 35 39.81 24.11 -15.16
CA SER A 35 39.74 22.64 -15.27
C SER A 35 40.84 21.88 -14.52
N SER A 36 41.95 22.56 -14.16
CA SER A 36 43.11 21.90 -13.54
C SER A 36 42.97 21.61 -12.03
N ASN A 37 41.95 22.14 -11.35
CA ASN A 37 41.80 22.13 -9.89
C ASN A 37 40.68 21.26 -9.36
N GLU A 38 40.26 20.21 -10.07
CA GLU A 38 39.17 19.35 -9.63
C GLU A 38 39.54 18.48 -8.42
N ASN A 39 38.61 18.40 -7.46
CA ASN A 39 38.78 17.54 -6.29
C ASN A 39 38.73 16.06 -6.70
N LYS A 40 39.81 15.33 -6.49
CA LYS A 40 39.98 13.92 -6.89
C LYS A 40 38.92 12.98 -6.27
N ILE A 41 38.44 13.27 -5.04
CA ILE A 41 37.43 12.48 -4.37
C ILE A 41 36.06 12.70 -5.07
N LEU A 42 35.69 13.96 -5.33
CA LEU A 42 34.46 14.27 -6.06
C LEU A 42 34.48 13.71 -7.47
N LEU A 43 35.64 13.75 -8.14
CA LEU A 43 35.81 13.15 -9.46
C LEU A 43 35.60 11.61 -9.43
N ALA A 44 36.11 10.93 -8.40
CA ALA A 44 35.87 9.49 -8.24
C ALA A 44 34.37 9.17 -8.06
N PHE A 45 33.66 9.93 -7.21
CA PHE A 45 32.21 9.82 -7.04
C PHE A 45 31.47 10.07 -8.36
N GLU A 46 31.85 11.09 -9.10
CA GLU A 46 31.23 11.41 -10.40
C GLU A 46 31.39 10.24 -11.39
N ARG A 47 32.64 9.73 -11.56
CA ARG A 47 32.91 8.64 -12.50
C ARG A 47 32.17 7.35 -12.13
N CYS A 48 32.21 6.96 -10.86
CA CYS A 48 31.46 5.80 -10.38
C CYS A 48 29.95 5.97 -10.59
N GLY A 49 29.40 7.13 -10.22
CA GLY A 49 27.99 7.43 -10.41
C GLY A 49 27.56 7.45 -11.87
N GLN A 50 28.40 8.01 -12.78
CA GLN A 50 28.14 8.00 -14.22
C GLN A 50 28.02 6.56 -14.76
N VAL A 51 28.95 5.67 -14.40
CA VAL A 51 28.92 4.27 -14.85
C VAL A 51 27.63 3.59 -14.35
N ILE A 52 27.33 3.72 -13.06
CA ILE A 52 26.15 3.09 -12.47
C ILE A 52 24.87 3.61 -13.15
N VAL A 53 24.66 4.93 -13.22
CA VAL A 53 23.45 5.53 -13.78
C VAL A 53 23.30 5.18 -15.27
N THR A 54 24.37 5.29 -16.06
CA THR A 54 24.31 5.00 -17.51
C THR A 54 23.97 3.53 -17.77
N THR A 55 24.65 2.61 -17.09
CA THR A 55 24.40 1.19 -17.26
C THR A 55 22.98 0.83 -16.81
N THR A 56 22.58 1.27 -15.61
CA THR A 56 21.26 0.98 -15.06
C THR A 56 20.14 1.52 -15.94
N ALA A 57 20.29 2.73 -16.48
CA ALA A 57 19.30 3.34 -17.38
C ALA A 57 18.99 2.50 -18.62
N LEU A 58 19.93 1.68 -19.09
CA LEU A 58 19.78 0.89 -20.31
C LEU A 58 19.28 -0.55 -20.07
N ILE A 59 19.72 -1.16 -18.97
CA ILE A 59 19.56 -2.61 -18.77
C ILE A 59 18.34 -3.00 -17.92
N PHE A 60 17.57 -2.04 -17.40
CA PHE A 60 16.35 -2.32 -16.65
C PHE A 60 15.11 -1.78 -17.35
N SER A 61 14.22 -2.69 -17.79
CA SER A 61 12.94 -2.35 -18.43
C SER A 61 11.93 -1.69 -17.46
N ASP A 62 12.26 -1.64 -16.18
CA ASP A 62 11.45 -0.97 -15.15
C ASP A 62 11.13 0.50 -15.45
N PHE A 63 11.98 1.17 -16.24
CA PHE A 63 11.80 2.57 -16.60
C PHE A 63 10.87 2.78 -17.79
N ASN A 64 10.51 1.74 -18.53
CA ASN A 64 9.63 1.83 -19.69
C ASN A 64 8.22 2.28 -19.29
N PHE A 65 7.50 2.87 -20.22
CA PHE A 65 6.18 3.44 -19.99
C PHE A 65 5.17 2.37 -19.49
N LYS A 66 4.54 2.62 -18.33
CA LYS A 66 3.62 1.71 -17.65
C LYS A 66 2.15 2.17 -17.72
N GLY A 67 1.82 3.02 -18.71
CA GLY A 67 0.48 3.61 -18.84
C GLY A 67 0.31 4.94 -18.08
N PHE A 68 -0.85 5.57 -18.27
CA PHE A 68 -1.21 6.82 -17.61
C PHE A 68 -1.80 6.51 -16.22
N ASN A 69 -0.94 6.54 -15.22
CA ASN A 69 -1.27 6.30 -13.81
C ASN A 69 -0.56 7.36 -12.93
N PHE A 70 -0.72 7.28 -11.60
CA PHE A 70 -0.06 8.21 -10.68
C PHE A 70 1.46 8.32 -10.92
N TRP A 71 2.14 7.20 -11.19
CA TRP A 71 3.59 7.19 -11.45
C TRP A 71 3.98 7.90 -12.74
N PHE A 72 3.05 8.00 -13.70
CA PHE A 72 3.26 8.82 -14.89
C PHE A 72 3.56 10.28 -14.53
N THR A 73 2.99 10.81 -13.43
CA THR A 73 3.31 12.16 -12.96
C THR A 73 4.78 12.29 -12.59
N VAL A 74 5.37 11.28 -11.94
CA VAL A 74 6.81 11.27 -11.59
C VAL A 74 7.66 11.22 -12.85
N LEU A 75 7.30 10.39 -13.82
CA LEU A 75 7.97 10.33 -15.13
C LEU A 75 7.86 11.65 -15.89
N ALA A 76 6.69 12.28 -15.88
CA ALA A 76 6.45 13.57 -16.53
C ALA A 76 7.28 14.69 -15.88
N VAL A 77 7.36 14.74 -14.55
CA VAL A 77 8.23 15.70 -13.84
C VAL A 77 9.70 15.46 -14.17
N SER A 78 10.14 14.20 -14.20
CA SER A 78 11.49 13.83 -14.63
C SER A 78 11.77 14.32 -16.05
N PHE A 79 10.83 14.14 -16.99
CA PHE A 79 10.95 14.62 -18.37
C PHE A 79 11.02 16.15 -18.44
N ILE A 80 10.19 16.87 -17.69
CA ILE A 80 10.23 18.33 -17.61
C ILE A 80 11.61 18.82 -17.14
N LEU A 81 12.22 18.16 -16.16
CA LEU A 81 13.57 18.50 -15.71
C LEU A 81 14.62 18.29 -16.80
N MET A 82 14.49 17.23 -17.61
CA MET A 82 15.37 17.04 -18.79
C MET A 82 15.15 18.12 -19.85
N VAL A 83 13.91 18.53 -20.10
CA VAL A 83 13.62 19.67 -21.01
C VAL A 83 14.23 20.97 -20.45
N LEU A 84 14.11 21.25 -19.17
CA LEU A 84 14.76 22.43 -18.54
C LEU A 84 16.28 22.34 -18.63
N TYR A 85 16.86 21.17 -18.55
CA TYR A 85 18.29 20.94 -18.79
C TYR A 85 18.67 21.33 -20.22
N GLU A 86 17.93 20.89 -21.26
CA GLU A 86 18.15 21.29 -22.66
C GLU A 86 18.04 22.81 -22.84
N LEU A 87 17.03 23.45 -22.25
CA LEU A 87 16.85 24.89 -22.31
C LEU A 87 18.02 25.63 -21.64
N SER A 88 18.62 25.09 -20.59
CA SER A 88 19.81 25.66 -19.96
C SER A 88 21.01 25.65 -20.89
N TRP A 89 21.16 24.56 -21.69
CA TRP A 89 22.21 24.45 -22.70
C TRP A 89 21.98 25.37 -23.88
N ILE A 90 20.77 25.47 -24.43
CA ILE A 90 20.41 26.40 -25.51
C ILE A 90 20.76 27.84 -25.10
N ARG A 91 20.44 28.22 -23.83
CA ARG A 91 20.82 29.53 -23.31
C ARG A 91 22.34 29.72 -23.32
N TYR A 92 23.12 28.72 -22.85
CA TYR A 92 24.59 28.81 -22.87
C TYR A 92 25.15 28.91 -24.30
N PHE A 93 24.70 28.06 -25.21
CA PHE A 93 25.20 28.07 -26.60
C PHE A 93 24.88 29.36 -27.35
N ARG A 94 23.85 30.13 -26.93
CA ARG A 94 23.49 31.44 -27.47
C ARG A 94 24.18 32.62 -26.79
N SER A 95 25.04 32.36 -25.77
CA SER A 95 25.78 33.39 -25.03
C SER A 95 27.17 33.62 -25.61
N GLU A 96 27.96 34.47 -24.95
CA GLU A 96 29.38 34.70 -25.27
C GLU A 96 30.27 33.50 -24.97
N LYS A 97 29.73 32.45 -24.39
CA LYS A 97 30.41 31.19 -24.04
C LYS A 97 31.63 31.42 -23.13
N THR A 98 31.42 32.14 -22.06
CA THR A 98 32.37 32.27 -20.96
C THR A 98 32.01 31.30 -19.81
N MET A 99 32.97 31.05 -18.89
CA MET A 99 32.67 30.28 -17.66
C MET A 99 31.61 31.00 -16.80
N GLN A 100 31.52 32.31 -16.85
CA GLN A 100 30.49 33.08 -16.18
C GLN A 100 29.10 32.83 -16.79
N ASP A 101 28.98 32.72 -18.11
CA ASP A 101 27.75 32.35 -18.80
C ASP A 101 27.32 30.92 -18.50
N TYR A 102 28.30 30.00 -18.44
CA TYR A 102 28.06 28.60 -18.11
C TYR A 102 27.48 28.43 -16.68
N TYR A 103 28.04 29.13 -15.69
CA TYR A 103 27.58 29.10 -14.31
C TYR A 103 26.55 30.17 -13.93
N ARG A 104 26.04 30.90 -14.89
CA ARG A 104 24.95 31.86 -14.69
C ARG A 104 23.69 31.10 -14.23
N GLY A 105 23.07 31.52 -13.10
CA GLY A 105 21.85 30.91 -12.57
C GLY A 105 20.73 30.75 -13.61
N PHE A 106 20.05 29.62 -13.60
CA PHE A 106 18.91 29.34 -14.46
C PHE A 106 17.68 29.02 -13.58
N LEU A 107 16.61 29.80 -13.69
CA LEU A 107 15.37 29.68 -12.90
C LEU A 107 15.64 29.59 -11.37
N GLY A 108 16.68 30.25 -10.88
CA GLY A 108 17.07 30.20 -9.46
C GLY A 108 17.80 28.90 -9.05
N ILE A 109 17.95 27.94 -9.96
CA ILE A 109 18.63 26.67 -9.73
C ILE A 109 20.15 26.89 -9.85
N PRO A 110 20.91 26.60 -8.79
CA PRO A 110 22.37 26.68 -8.84
C PRO A 110 22.93 25.55 -9.70
N VAL A 111 23.97 25.85 -10.48
CA VAL A 111 24.64 24.89 -11.38
C VAL A 111 23.64 23.97 -12.11
N ALA A 112 22.64 24.60 -12.79
CA ALA A 112 21.50 23.90 -13.37
C ALA A 112 21.91 22.76 -14.32
N GLY A 113 23.01 22.94 -15.10
CA GLY A 113 23.54 21.91 -15.97
C GLY A 113 23.95 20.61 -15.26
N ALA A 114 24.32 20.70 -13.98
CA ALA A 114 24.64 19.51 -13.18
C ALA A 114 23.47 19.03 -12.32
N THR A 115 22.66 19.95 -11.79
CA THR A 115 21.61 19.62 -10.82
C THR A 115 20.37 19.01 -11.51
N LEU A 116 19.92 19.55 -12.64
CA LEU A 116 18.71 19.12 -13.32
C LEU A 116 18.74 17.64 -13.77
N PRO A 117 19.79 17.17 -14.48
CA PRO A 117 19.81 15.77 -14.91
C PRO A 117 19.95 14.80 -13.73
N VAL A 118 20.70 15.13 -12.68
CA VAL A 118 20.81 14.27 -11.50
C VAL A 118 19.45 14.07 -10.86
N ILE A 119 18.65 15.14 -10.66
CA ILE A 119 17.30 15.02 -10.10
C ILE A 119 16.38 14.26 -11.08
N ALA A 120 16.50 14.48 -12.38
CA ALA A 120 15.69 13.77 -13.35
C ALA A 120 15.93 12.26 -13.34
N PHE A 121 17.18 11.80 -13.30
CA PHE A 121 17.50 10.37 -13.17
C PHE A 121 17.12 9.80 -11.80
N PHE A 122 17.20 10.59 -10.73
CA PHE A 122 16.69 10.18 -9.43
C PHE A 122 15.18 9.91 -9.47
N LEU A 123 14.39 10.81 -10.07
CA LEU A 123 12.96 10.62 -10.28
C LEU A 123 12.66 9.44 -11.22
N LEU A 124 13.50 9.19 -12.21
CA LEU A 124 13.40 8.00 -13.06
C LEU A 124 13.60 6.72 -12.23
N GLY A 125 14.53 6.73 -11.28
CA GLY A 125 14.74 5.65 -10.30
C GLY A 125 13.51 5.41 -9.42
N ILE A 126 12.87 6.48 -8.94
CA ILE A 126 11.60 6.42 -8.21
C ILE A 126 10.50 5.81 -9.07
N TYR A 127 10.33 6.30 -10.29
CA TYR A 127 9.34 5.78 -11.25
C TYR A 127 9.51 4.28 -11.51
N GLY A 128 10.75 3.85 -11.70
CA GLY A 128 11.10 2.44 -11.93
C GLY A 128 11.02 1.57 -10.69
N GLY A 129 11.04 2.16 -9.49
CA GLY A 129 11.25 1.42 -8.24
C GLY A 129 12.62 0.72 -8.18
N ASN A 130 13.64 1.33 -8.81
CA ASN A 130 14.96 0.72 -9.02
C ASN A 130 16.00 1.33 -8.08
N ILE A 131 16.40 0.55 -7.07
CA ILE A 131 17.33 0.97 -6.02
C ILE A 131 18.73 1.31 -6.57
N VAL A 132 19.18 0.56 -7.60
CA VAL A 132 20.52 0.77 -8.17
C VAL A 132 20.59 2.13 -8.87
N MET A 133 19.50 2.56 -9.52
CA MET A 133 19.40 3.90 -10.10
C MET A 133 19.42 4.98 -9.02
N LEU A 134 18.70 4.78 -7.92
CA LEU A 134 18.65 5.75 -6.80
C LEU A 134 20.03 5.92 -6.17
N ASP A 135 20.69 4.83 -5.83
CA ASP A 135 22.05 4.87 -5.25
C ASP A 135 23.06 5.48 -6.22
N GLY A 136 23.01 5.06 -7.49
CA GLY A 136 23.88 5.59 -8.54
C GLY A 136 23.71 7.11 -8.72
N THR A 137 22.48 7.61 -8.67
CA THR A 137 22.23 9.07 -8.80
C THR A 137 22.64 9.85 -7.56
N ILE A 138 22.61 9.29 -6.36
CA ILE A 138 23.15 9.92 -5.14
C ILE A 138 24.67 10.03 -5.27
N VAL A 139 25.35 8.95 -5.64
CA VAL A 139 26.80 8.93 -5.85
C VAL A 139 27.19 9.96 -6.92
N LEU A 140 26.49 9.96 -8.07
CA LEU A 140 26.69 10.93 -9.14
C LEU A 140 26.48 12.36 -8.66
N GLY A 141 25.41 12.60 -7.90
CA GLY A 141 25.06 13.94 -7.40
C GLY A 141 26.12 14.52 -6.47
N ILE A 142 26.67 13.71 -5.57
CA ILE A 142 27.77 14.14 -4.68
C ILE A 142 28.96 14.60 -5.51
N GLY A 143 29.41 13.80 -6.48
CA GLY A 143 30.54 14.11 -7.34
C GLY A 143 30.26 15.28 -8.29
N HIS A 144 29.29 15.11 -9.17
CA HIS A 144 29.00 16.03 -10.27
C HIS A 144 28.55 17.42 -9.81
N ILE A 145 27.55 17.49 -8.94
CA ILE A 145 27.11 18.79 -8.39
C ILE A 145 28.22 19.40 -7.51
N GLY A 146 28.99 18.58 -6.80
CA GLY A 146 30.12 19.03 -5.97
C GLY A 146 31.19 19.76 -6.78
N ILE A 147 31.67 19.17 -7.87
CA ILE A 147 32.66 19.76 -8.80
C ILE A 147 32.12 21.06 -9.39
N HIS A 148 30.93 21.03 -9.96
CA HIS A 148 30.34 22.23 -10.58
C HIS A 148 30.10 23.37 -9.57
N ARG A 149 29.81 23.06 -8.31
CA ARG A 149 29.71 24.05 -7.22
C ARG A 149 31.07 24.64 -6.84
N GLN A 150 32.14 23.85 -6.92
CA GLN A 150 33.49 24.34 -6.72
C GLN A 150 33.83 25.37 -7.80
N HIS A 151 33.65 25.03 -9.07
CA HIS A 151 33.90 25.93 -10.20
C HIS A 151 33.00 27.18 -10.19
N GLU A 152 31.70 27.05 -9.85
CA GLU A 152 30.81 28.22 -9.68
C GLU A 152 31.37 29.24 -8.69
N LYS A 153 31.98 28.77 -7.59
CA LYS A 153 32.56 29.65 -6.57
C LYS A 153 33.83 30.32 -7.08
N GLU A 154 34.66 29.60 -7.82
CA GLU A 154 35.91 30.13 -8.41
C GLU A 154 35.59 31.21 -9.45
N VAL A 155 34.61 30.98 -10.35
CA VAL A 155 34.24 31.89 -11.42
C VAL A 155 33.53 33.16 -10.90
N ASN A 156 32.59 33.02 -9.95
CA ASN A 156 31.76 34.15 -9.50
C ASN A 156 32.39 34.97 -8.36
N GLY A 157 33.54 34.54 -7.82
CA GLY A 157 34.22 35.21 -6.73
C GLY A 157 33.42 35.29 -5.41
N PRO A 158 33.92 35.94 -4.37
CA PRO A 158 33.27 36.04 -3.09
C PRO A 158 32.01 36.94 -3.16
N LYS A 159 30.82 36.37 -2.96
CA LYS A 159 29.55 37.11 -2.90
C LYS A 159 29.55 38.08 -1.70
N LYS A 160 29.00 39.30 -1.86
CA LYS A 160 28.82 40.29 -0.76
C LYS A 160 28.33 39.60 0.52
N LYS A 161 29.04 39.84 1.63
CA LYS A 161 28.71 39.25 2.94
C LYS A 161 27.33 39.74 3.40
N LYS A 162 26.39 38.80 3.54
CA LYS A 162 25.10 39.08 4.23
C LYS A 162 25.32 39.18 5.74
N SER A 163 24.42 39.86 6.47
CA SER A 163 24.53 39.98 7.92
C SER A 163 24.65 38.60 8.60
N LEU A 164 25.35 38.53 9.73
CA LEU A 164 25.63 37.28 10.44
C LEU A 164 24.35 36.53 10.79
N GLY A 165 23.31 37.21 11.26
CA GLY A 165 22.03 36.58 11.61
C GLY A 165 21.35 35.91 10.41
N VAL A 166 21.32 36.58 9.23
CA VAL A 166 20.76 35.99 8.00
C VAL A 166 21.57 34.78 7.51
N ARG A 167 22.89 34.78 7.74
CA ARG A 167 23.75 33.61 7.43
C ARG A 167 23.43 32.43 8.34
N ILE A 168 23.32 32.65 9.65
CA ILE A 168 23.00 31.60 10.64
C ILE A 168 21.65 30.97 10.33
N VAL A 169 20.60 31.77 10.17
CA VAL A 169 19.25 31.26 9.84
C VAL A 169 19.25 30.47 8.53
N ARG A 170 19.95 30.95 7.50
CA ARG A 170 20.03 30.23 6.22
C ARG A 170 20.81 28.92 6.33
N VAL A 171 21.91 28.88 7.08
CA VAL A 171 22.68 27.65 7.33
C VAL A 171 21.83 26.67 8.11
N PHE A 172 21.14 27.11 9.15
CA PHE A 172 20.23 26.30 9.94
C PHE A 172 19.11 25.72 9.07
N LEU A 173 18.38 26.53 8.31
CA LEU A 173 17.32 26.06 7.41
C LEU A 173 17.83 25.07 6.37
N LYS A 174 19.02 25.32 5.79
CA LYS A 174 19.64 24.35 4.86
C LYS A 174 19.99 23.04 5.55
N ALA A 175 20.53 23.09 6.75
CA ALA A 175 20.85 21.88 7.52
C ALA A 175 19.57 21.09 7.83
N VAL A 176 18.50 21.74 8.26
CA VAL A 176 17.19 21.11 8.48
C VAL A 176 16.65 20.51 7.19
N CYS A 177 16.65 21.23 6.07
CA CYS A 177 16.20 20.70 4.76
C CYS A 177 17.04 19.48 4.32
N ILE A 178 18.37 19.52 4.51
CA ILE A 178 19.25 18.40 4.17
C ILE A 178 18.93 17.19 5.07
N ILE A 179 18.79 17.41 6.38
CA ILE A 179 18.45 16.32 7.33
C ILE A 179 17.09 15.70 6.94
N LEU A 180 16.08 16.52 6.69
CA LEU A 180 14.76 16.04 6.25
C LEU A 180 14.85 15.27 4.93
N ALA A 181 15.60 15.79 3.96
CA ALA A 181 15.78 15.10 2.67
C ALA A 181 16.51 13.75 2.82
N VAL A 182 17.52 13.68 3.70
CA VAL A 182 18.25 12.43 4.00
C VAL A 182 17.36 11.44 4.75
N VAL A 183 16.58 11.90 5.73
CA VAL A 183 15.68 11.02 6.49
C VAL A 183 14.58 10.51 5.58
N ILE A 184 13.89 11.38 4.85
CA ILE A 184 12.77 10.99 3.96
C ILE A 184 13.30 10.12 2.81
N GLY A 185 14.37 10.55 2.14
CA GLY A 185 14.98 9.80 1.04
C GLY A 185 15.54 8.46 1.49
N GLY A 186 16.24 8.45 2.62
CA GLY A 186 16.78 7.22 3.22
C GLY A 186 15.69 6.23 3.63
N SER A 187 14.62 6.71 4.25
CA SER A 187 13.45 5.87 4.60
C SER A 187 12.79 5.29 3.34
N PHE A 188 12.65 6.09 2.29
CA PHE A 188 12.08 5.65 1.03
C PHE A 188 12.94 4.58 0.34
N ILE A 189 14.26 4.81 0.27
CA ILE A 189 15.24 3.85 -0.26
C ILE A 189 15.20 2.55 0.54
N PHE A 190 15.16 2.65 1.87
CA PHE A 190 15.05 1.50 2.76
C PHE A 190 13.77 0.69 2.49
N CYS A 191 12.61 1.34 2.36
CA CYS A 191 11.36 0.66 2.03
C CYS A 191 11.43 -0.06 0.68
N ILE A 192 12.02 0.57 -0.35
CA ILE A 192 12.23 -0.07 -1.66
C ILE A 192 13.17 -1.28 -1.54
N ALA A 193 14.26 -1.16 -0.79
CA ALA A 193 15.21 -2.25 -0.59
C ALA A 193 14.56 -3.45 0.11
N VAL A 194 13.79 -3.20 1.19
CA VAL A 194 13.02 -4.25 1.89
C VAL A 194 11.98 -4.88 0.98
N ARG A 195 11.25 -4.08 0.20
CA ARG A 195 10.29 -4.58 -0.79
C ARG A 195 10.95 -5.53 -1.80
N ASN A 196 12.06 -5.11 -2.40
CA ASN A 196 12.80 -5.93 -3.36
C ASN A 196 13.33 -7.21 -2.72
N TYR A 197 13.89 -7.12 -1.52
CA TYR A 197 14.32 -8.30 -0.75
C TYR A 197 13.16 -9.29 -0.54
N ARG A 198 12.00 -8.79 -0.12
CA ARG A 198 10.80 -9.64 0.07
C ARG A 198 10.33 -10.27 -1.25
N GLN A 199 10.35 -9.55 -2.36
CA GLN A 199 10.02 -10.10 -3.68
C GLN A 199 10.93 -11.27 -4.05
N ILE A 200 12.24 -11.09 -3.89
CA ILE A 200 13.24 -12.15 -4.18
C ILE A 200 13.07 -13.31 -3.21
N SER A 201 12.93 -13.04 -1.91
CA SER A 201 12.73 -14.08 -0.89
C SER A 201 11.49 -14.92 -1.18
N ARG A 202 10.35 -14.29 -1.53
CA ARG A 202 9.11 -15.00 -1.89
C ARG A 202 9.27 -15.81 -3.17
N ALA A 203 9.96 -15.27 -4.19
CA ALA A 203 10.24 -16.03 -5.42
C ALA A 203 11.04 -17.32 -5.15
N VAL A 204 11.99 -17.27 -4.20
CA VAL A 204 12.78 -18.44 -3.77
C VAL A 204 11.94 -19.38 -2.91
N THR A 205 11.18 -18.84 -1.95
CA THR A 205 10.34 -19.63 -1.02
C THR A 205 9.28 -20.44 -1.74
N TYR A 206 8.66 -19.87 -2.75
CA TYR A 206 7.54 -20.47 -3.50
C TYR A 206 7.95 -21.07 -4.85
N LYS A 207 9.25 -21.29 -5.10
CA LYS A 207 9.76 -21.77 -6.41
C LYS A 207 9.13 -23.07 -6.88
N ASP A 208 8.81 -24.00 -5.96
CA ASP A 208 8.21 -25.30 -6.23
C ASP A 208 6.68 -25.31 -6.00
N GLY A 209 6.12 -24.17 -5.58
CA GLY A 209 4.72 -23.97 -5.26
C GLY A 209 3.99 -23.01 -6.21
N VAL A 210 3.28 -22.06 -5.63
CA VAL A 210 2.57 -21.00 -6.35
C VAL A 210 2.75 -19.66 -5.64
N ASN A 211 3.06 -18.59 -6.41
CA ASN A 211 3.13 -17.20 -5.93
C ASN A 211 2.75 -16.30 -7.12
N GLU A 212 1.48 -16.01 -7.25
CA GLU A 212 0.92 -15.37 -8.43
C GLU A 212 0.02 -14.19 -8.05
N GLN A 213 -0.04 -13.21 -8.95
CA GLN A 213 -0.91 -12.05 -8.91
C GLN A 213 -1.55 -11.95 -10.29
N LEU A 214 -2.86 -12.09 -10.37
CA LEU A 214 -3.53 -12.15 -11.68
C LEU A 214 -4.96 -11.61 -11.60
N TYR A 215 -5.48 -11.25 -12.77
CA TYR A 215 -6.90 -11.00 -12.97
C TYR A 215 -7.57 -12.25 -13.53
N VAL A 216 -8.67 -12.64 -12.94
CA VAL A 216 -9.49 -13.79 -13.35
C VAL A 216 -10.83 -13.29 -13.85
N GLN A 217 -11.32 -13.86 -14.95
CA GLN A 217 -12.68 -13.59 -15.42
C GLN A 217 -13.66 -14.28 -14.48
N LEU A 218 -14.37 -13.50 -13.67
CA LEU A 218 -15.46 -13.94 -12.83
C LEU A 218 -16.74 -13.29 -13.37
N ASN A 219 -17.68 -14.11 -13.81
CA ASN A 219 -18.89 -13.64 -14.49
C ASN A 219 -18.59 -12.61 -15.60
N ASP A 220 -19.04 -11.37 -15.47
CA ASP A 220 -18.98 -10.32 -16.49
C ASP A 220 -17.73 -9.41 -16.39
N GLN A 221 -16.88 -9.57 -15.36
CA GLN A 221 -15.70 -8.69 -15.16
C GLN A 221 -14.43 -9.45 -14.79
N GLN A 222 -13.30 -8.75 -14.87
CA GLN A 222 -12.00 -9.27 -14.43
C GLN A 222 -11.72 -8.85 -12.99
N GLU A 223 -11.51 -9.81 -12.10
CA GLU A 223 -11.26 -9.54 -10.69
C GLU A 223 -9.85 -9.97 -10.28
N TYR A 224 -9.25 -9.19 -9.40
CA TYR A 224 -7.88 -9.38 -8.98
C TYR A 224 -7.78 -10.35 -7.82
N ILE A 225 -6.89 -11.33 -7.96
CA ILE A 225 -6.55 -12.27 -6.90
C ILE A 225 -5.05 -12.40 -6.70
N THR A 226 -4.65 -12.76 -5.49
CA THR A 226 -3.31 -13.25 -5.19
C THR A 226 -3.39 -14.71 -4.77
N ILE A 227 -2.39 -15.51 -5.15
CA ILE A 227 -2.29 -16.92 -4.80
C ILE A 227 -0.92 -17.19 -4.23
N CYS A 228 -0.83 -17.77 -3.05
CA CYS A 228 0.44 -18.21 -2.48
C CYS A 228 0.32 -19.55 -1.75
N GLY A 229 1.29 -20.43 -1.95
CA GLY A 229 1.37 -21.75 -1.31
C GLY A 229 2.66 -22.46 -1.68
N LYS A 230 3.29 -23.13 -0.73
CA LYS A 230 4.56 -23.85 -0.96
C LYS A 230 4.38 -25.17 -1.72
N ASN A 231 3.17 -25.71 -1.70
CA ASN A 231 2.83 -26.93 -2.43
C ASN A 231 1.45 -26.77 -3.11
N ARG A 232 1.40 -26.98 -4.43
CA ARG A 232 0.17 -26.86 -5.23
C ARG A 232 -0.92 -27.89 -4.87
N SER A 233 -0.54 -28.96 -4.18
CA SER A 233 -1.49 -30.01 -3.74
C SER A 233 -2.10 -29.72 -2.38
N ASN A 234 -1.68 -28.67 -1.68
CA ASN A 234 -2.24 -28.28 -0.40
C ASN A 234 -3.72 -27.91 -0.52
N PRO A 235 -4.53 -28.16 0.51
CA PRO A 235 -5.90 -27.62 0.57
C PRO A 235 -5.91 -26.11 0.39
N VAL A 236 -6.97 -25.60 -0.25
CA VAL A 236 -7.05 -24.17 -0.61
C VAL A 236 -7.94 -23.42 0.37
N ILE A 237 -7.44 -22.29 0.87
CA ILE A 237 -8.18 -21.29 1.63
C ILE A 237 -8.46 -20.09 0.72
N ILE A 238 -9.71 -19.68 0.61
CA ILE A 238 -10.11 -18.40 0.01
C ILE A 238 -10.36 -17.42 1.15
N SER A 239 -9.58 -16.34 1.18
CA SER A 239 -9.61 -15.28 2.17
C SER A 239 -10.41 -14.09 1.65
N LEU A 240 -11.49 -13.74 2.33
CA LEU A 240 -12.39 -12.62 2.05
C LEU A 240 -12.08 -11.48 3.00
N HIS A 241 -11.89 -10.27 2.43
CA HIS A 241 -11.52 -9.09 3.23
C HIS A 241 -12.73 -8.44 3.92
N GLY A 242 -12.45 -7.51 4.81
CA GLY A 242 -13.47 -6.72 5.52
C GLY A 242 -13.92 -5.48 4.75
N GLY A 243 -14.60 -4.60 5.43
CA GLY A 243 -15.16 -3.35 4.94
C GLY A 243 -16.68 -3.29 5.15
N PRO A 244 -17.53 -3.21 4.07
CA PRO A 244 -17.23 -3.56 2.67
C PRO A 244 -16.22 -2.66 1.99
N GLY A 245 -15.58 -3.19 0.97
CA GLY A 245 -14.70 -2.42 0.10
C GLY A 245 -13.32 -2.07 0.68
N ALA A 246 -12.82 -2.77 1.71
CA ALA A 246 -11.49 -2.58 2.28
C ALA A 246 -10.52 -3.72 1.87
N PRO A 247 -10.06 -3.76 0.60
CA PRO A 247 -9.24 -4.84 0.09
C PRO A 247 -7.89 -4.92 0.81
N SER A 248 -7.47 -6.12 1.17
CA SER A 248 -6.27 -6.39 1.94
C SER A 248 -5.26 -7.28 1.22
N THR A 249 -5.50 -7.63 -0.05
CA THR A 249 -4.62 -8.51 -0.84
C THR A 249 -3.16 -8.05 -0.84
N PHE A 250 -2.92 -6.73 -0.82
CA PHE A 250 -1.58 -6.15 -0.82
C PHE A 250 -0.88 -6.21 0.55
N SER A 251 -1.62 -6.36 1.65
CA SER A 251 -1.09 -6.36 3.02
C SER A 251 -1.10 -7.73 3.69
N ASP A 252 -2.07 -8.59 3.38
CA ASP A 252 -2.26 -9.85 4.11
C ASP A 252 -1.17 -10.90 3.88
N TYR A 253 -0.34 -10.74 2.87
CA TYR A 253 0.76 -11.66 2.57
C TYR A 253 1.61 -11.99 3.80
N TYR A 254 1.79 -11.05 4.73
CA TYR A 254 2.70 -11.22 5.87
C TYR A 254 2.18 -12.20 6.91
N TRP A 255 0.87 -12.36 7.06
CA TRP A 255 0.29 -13.36 7.93
C TRP A 255 -0.18 -14.60 7.16
N HIS A 256 -0.58 -14.47 5.89
CA HIS A 256 -0.85 -15.60 5.02
C HIS A 256 0.37 -16.52 4.88
N ASP A 257 1.58 -15.95 4.85
CA ASP A 257 2.81 -16.73 4.72
C ASP A 257 2.97 -17.79 5.82
N TYR A 258 2.40 -17.58 7.02
CA TYR A 258 2.39 -18.60 8.08
C TYR A 258 1.46 -19.80 7.81
N LEU A 259 0.52 -19.68 6.88
CA LEU A 259 -0.38 -20.76 6.47
C LEU A 259 0.18 -21.57 5.30
N THR A 260 1.13 -21.04 4.54
CA THR A 260 1.52 -21.57 3.22
C THR A 260 2.31 -22.88 3.24
N ASP A 261 2.77 -23.34 4.40
CA ASP A 261 3.34 -24.70 4.54
C ASP A 261 2.27 -25.77 4.37
N ASP A 262 1.10 -25.56 4.94
CA ASP A 262 0.00 -26.53 4.99
C ASP A 262 -1.12 -26.23 3.98
N TYR A 263 -1.26 -24.98 3.53
CA TYR A 263 -2.38 -24.49 2.69
C TYR A 263 -1.89 -23.66 1.52
N THR A 264 -2.69 -23.61 0.45
CA THR A 264 -2.61 -22.58 -0.59
C THR A 264 -3.64 -21.51 -0.24
N VAL A 265 -3.21 -20.25 -0.09
CA VAL A 265 -4.07 -19.14 0.28
C VAL A 265 -4.33 -18.24 -0.93
N ILE A 266 -5.59 -17.95 -1.16
CA ILE A 266 -6.06 -17.03 -2.19
C ILE A 266 -6.68 -15.83 -1.48
N ALA A 267 -6.20 -14.63 -1.76
CA ALA A 267 -6.85 -13.40 -1.37
C ALA A 267 -7.43 -12.72 -2.61
N TRP A 268 -8.55 -12.05 -2.45
CA TRP A 268 -9.35 -11.52 -3.53
C TRP A 268 -9.70 -10.05 -3.27
N ASP A 269 -9.48 -9.19 -4.25
CA ASP A 269 -10.10 -7.85 -4.29
C ASP A 269 -11.49 -8.05 -4.92
N GLU A 270 -12.50 -7.99 -4.10
CA GLU A 270 -13.89 -8.24 -4.49
C GLU A 270 -14.39 -7.22 -5.52
N ARG A 271 -15.49 -7.55 -6.20
CA ARG A 271 -16.18 -6.61 -7.10
C ARG A 271 -16.34 -5.24 -6.42
N GLY A 272 -16.03 -4.19 -7.17
CA GLY A 272 -16.27 -2.81 -6.76
C GLY A 272 -15.26 -2.21 -5.81
N CYS A 273 -14.13 -2.87 -5.51
CA CYS A 273 -13.08 -2.31 -4.67
C CYS A 273 -11.66 -2.57 -5.22
N GLY A 274 -10.69 -1.86 -4.69
CA GLY A 274 -9.28 -2.07 -4.93
C GLY A 274 -8.88 -2.10 -6.40
N ARG A 275 -8.04 -3.06 -6.76
CA ARG A 275 -7.58 -3.25 -8.14
C ARG A 275 -8.68 -3.75 -9.06
N THR A 276 -9.63 -4.51 -8.54
CA THR A 276 -10.80 -4.96 -9.30
C THR A 276 -11.62 -3.77 -9.78
N TYR A 277 -11.90 -2.79 -8.90
CA TYR A 277 -12.59 -1.56 -9.31
C TYR A 277 -11.84 -0.84 -10.44
N TYR A 278 -10.55 -0.55 -10.26
CA TYR A 278 -9.79 0.20 -11.28
C TYR A 278 -9.61 -0.55 -12.59
N LYS A 279 -9.61 -1.88 -12.56
CA LYS A 279 -9.60 -2.70 -13.77
C LYS A 279 -10.88 -2.52 -14.59
N ASN A 280 -12.02 -2.35 -13.93
CA ASN A 280 -13.35 -2.29 -14.54
C ASN A 280 -13.96 -0.86 -14.53
N GLU A 281 -13.27 0.14 -13.94
CA GLU A 281 -13.75 1.52 -13.76
C GLU A 281 -14.31 2.15 -15.03
N LYS A 282 -13.76 1.84 -16.21
CA LYS A 282 -14.25 2.38 -17.48
C LYS A 282 -15.62 1.82 -17.89
N ALA A 283 -15.90 0.57 -17.53
CA ALA A 283 -17.15 -0.11 -17.86
C ALA A 283 -18.24 0.20 -16.82
N ASP A 284 -17.88 0.26 -15.54
CA ASP A 284 -18.77 0.55 -14.43
C ASP A 284 -18.13 1.52 -13.42
N PRO A 285 -18.04 2.83 -13.78
CA PRO A 285 -17.39 3.81 -12.93
C PRO A 285 -18.10 4.03 -11.59
N ASP A 286 -19.40 3.79 -11.52
CA ASP A 286 -20.24 4.05 -10.35
C ASP A 286 -20.61 2.79 -9.58
N ASN A 287 -19.98 1.64 -9.87
CA ASN A 287 -20.30 0.34 -9.26
C ASN A 287 -21.79 -0.03 -9.34
N LYS A 288 -22.45 0.28 -10.44
CA LYS A 288 -23.89 -0.01 -10.61
C LYS A 288 -24.21 -1.50 -10.65
N THR A 289 -23.21 -2.33 -10.99
CA THR A 289 -23.34 -3.79 -10.98
C THR A 289 -23.06 -4.40 -9.60
N LEU A 290 -22.62 -3.59 -8.63
CA LEU A 290 -22.30 -4.05 -7.29
C LEU A 290 -23.59 -4.29 -6.49
N THR A 291 -23.88 -5.54 -6.22
CA THR A 291 -24.90 -5.98 -5.27
C THR A 291 -24.35 -7.14 -4.45
N PHE A 292 -24.94 -7.41 -3.30
CA PHE A 292 -24.54 -8.53 -2.46
C PHE A 292 -24.74 -9.88 -3.19
N GLU A 293 -25.84 -10.03 -3.91
CA GLU A 293 -26.16 -11.23 -4.70
C GLU A 293 -25.14 -11.42 -5.82
N GLN A 294 -24.68 -10.33 -6.45
CA GLN A 294 -23.63 -10.40 -7.46
C GLN A 294 -22.29 -10.80 -6.85
N GLN A 295 -21.93 -10.29 -5.67
CA GLN A 295 -20.72 -10.73 -4.97
C GLN A 295 -20.77 -12.22 -4.60
N LEU A 296 -21.93 -12.73 -4.15
CA LEU A 296 -22.08 -14.18 -3.92
C LEU A 296 -21.89 -14.99 -5.21
N SER A 297 -22.40 -14.49 -6.34
CA SER A 297 -22.19 -15.12 -7.65
C SER A 297 -20.73 -15.07 -8.09
N ASP A 298 -20.04 -13.96 -7.84
CA ASP A 298 -18.61 -13.82 -8.16
C ASP A 298 -17.75 -14.73 -7.26
N LEU A 299 -18.10 -14.85 -5.99
CA LEU A 299 -17.47 -15.78 -5.07
C LEU A 299 -17.66 -17.24 -5.51
N ASP A 300 -18.86 -17.59 -5.98
CA ASP A 300 -19.12 -18.94 -6.51
C ASP A 300 -18.29 -19.23 -7.76
N ALA A 301 -18.18 -18.26 -8.68
CA ALA A 301 -17.32 -18.36 -9.85
C ALA A 301 -15.83 -18.47 -9.46
N LEU A 302 -15.37 -17.74 -8.43
CA LEU A 302 -14.02 -17.85 -7.90
C LEU A 302 -13.77 -19.23 -7.29
N VAL A 303 -14.69 -19.73 -6.48
CA VAL A 303 -14.59 -21.08 -5.89
C VAL A 303 -14.49 -22.13 -6.97
N ASP A 304 -15.29 -22.09 -8.01
CA ASP A 304 -15.24 -23.06 -9.11
C ASP A 304 -13.93 -22.92 -9.93
N TYR A 305 -13.47 -21.70 -10.19
CA TYR A 305 -12.16 -21.47 -10.80
C TYR A 305 -11.02 -22.12 -9.99
N VAL A 306 -11.04 -21.93 -8.68
CA VAL A 306 -10.02 -22.43 -7.75
C VAL A 306 -10.06 -23.96 -7.67
N ARG A 307 -11.25 -24.54 -7.50
CA ARG A 307 -11.44 -26.00 -7.47
C ARG A 307 -10.91 -26.66 -8.73
N ASN A 308 -11.24 -26.12 -9.89
CA ASN A 308 -10.75 -26.61 -11.18
C ASN A 308 -9.24 -26.46 -11.32
N ARG A 309 -8.69 -25.32 -10.92
CA ARG A 309 -7.26 -25.02 -11.06
C ARG A 309 -6.36 -25.92 -10.20
N PHE A 310 -6.80 -26.22 -8.99
CA PHE A 310 -6.03 -27.00 -8.01
C PHE A 310 -6.50 -28.45 -7.87
N GLY A 311 -7.51 -28.87 -8.62
CA GLY A 311 -8.06 -30.23 -8.55
C GLY A 311 -8.66 -30.54 -7.18
N GLN A 312 -9.30 -29.57 -6.54
CA GLN A 312 -9.91 -29.71 -5.22
C GLN A 312 -11.42 -29.89 -5.35
N ASP A 313 -11.97 -30.88 -4.64
CA ASP A 313 -13.43 -31.06 -4.58
C ASP A 313 -14.11 -29.97 -3.73
N LYS A 314 -13.44 -29.52 -2.66
CA LYS A 314 -13.91 -28.50 -1.72
C LYS A 314 -12.79 -27.55 -1.35
N VAL A 315 -13.17 -26.31 -1.01
CA VAL A 315 -12.26 -25.27 -0.50
C VAL A 315 -12.61 -24.91 0.93
N ILE A 316 -11.71 -24.20 1.61
CA ILE A 316 -11.96 -23.56 2.90
C ILE A 316 -12.30 -22.10 2.61
N ILE A 317 -13.37 -21.59 3.22
CA ILE A 317 -13.74 -20.17 3.17
C ILE A 317 -13.37 -19.53 4.51
N MET A 318 -12.61 -18.45 4.43
CA MET A 318 -12.19 -17.66 5.58
C MET A 318 -12.54 -16.19 5.32
N GLY A 319 -13.35 -15.59 6.18
CA GLY A 319 -13.81 -14.21 6.00
C GLY A 319 -13.58 -13.35 7.23
N HIS A 320 -13.07 -12.13 7.03
CA HIS A 320 -12.88 -11.14 8.09
C HIS A 320 -13.96 -10.07 8.04
N SER A 321 -14.59 -9.74 9.18
CA SER A 321 -15.55 -8.63 9.27
C SER A 321 -16.65 -8.77 8.21
N TYR A 322 -16.86 -7.80 7.31
CA TYR A 322 -17.79 -7.94 6.17
C TYR A 322 -17.57 -9.25 5.39
N GLY A 323 -16.32 -9.66 5.16
CA GLY A 323 -16.01 -10.93 4.49
C GLY A 323 -16.56 -12.14 5.26
N SER A 324 -16.74 -12.06 6.58
CA SER A 324 -17.41 -13.11 7.35
C SER A 324 -18.92 -13.15 7.09
N PHE A 325 -19.54 -12.00 6.86
CA PHE A 325 -20.94 -11.95 6.41
C PHE A 325 -21.09 -12.58 5.03
N LEU A 326 -20.30 -12.15 4.05
CA LEU A 326 -20.30 -12.73 2.70
C LEU A 326 -20.02 -14.24 2.73
N GLY A 327 -18.96 -14.65 3.44
CA GLY A 327 -18.54 -16.05 3.57
C GLY A 327 -19.59 -16.93 4.23
N SER A 328 -20.20 -16.49 5.33
CA SER A 328 -21.25 -17.25 6.02
C SER A 328 -22.46 -17.51 5.12
N ARG A 329 -22.91 -16.49 4.38
CA ARG A 329 -24.04 -16.67 3.46
C ARG A 329 -23.70 -17.57 2.29
N TYR A 330 -22.45 -17.47 1.78
CA TYR A 330 -21.96 -18.35 0.71
C TYR A 330 -21.93 -19.83 1.14
N VAL A 331 -21.31 -20.14 2.29
CA VAL A 331 -21.13 -21.54 2.71
C VAL A 331 -22.45 -22.23 3.08
N LEU A 332 -23.45 -21.46 3.53
CA LEU A 332 -24.79 -21.96 3.75
C LEU A 332 -25.54 -22.26 2.45
N ALA A 333 -25.28 -21.48 1.40
CA ALA A 333 -25.87 -21.69 0.08
C ALA A 333 -25.18 -22.82 -0.71
N HIS A 334 -23.87 -23.03 -0.52
CA HIS A 334 -23.04 -23.96 -1.29
C HIS A 334 -22.23 -24.94 -0.40
N PRO A 335 -22.86 -25.68 0.52
CA PRO A 335 -22.15 -26.56 1.44
C PRO A 335 -21.39 -27.70 0.75
N GLU A 336 -21.80 -28.07 -0.46
CA GLU A 336 -21.14 -29.10 -1.28
C GLU A 336 -19.75 -28.69 -1.78
N LYS A 337 -19.45 -27.37 -1.84
CA LYS A 337 -18.19 -26.81 -2.32
C LYS A 337 -17.22 -26.46 -1.17
N VAL A 338 -17.65 -26.54 0.09
CA VAL A 338 -16.89 -26.03 1.23
C VAL A 338 -16.57 -27.15 2.22
N SER A 339 -15.30 -27.22 2.65
CA SER A 339 -14.82 -28.21 3.62
C SER A 339 -14.79 -27.68 5.06
N ALA A 340 -14.58 -26.37 5.27
CA ALA A 340 -14.62 -25.69 6.55
C ALA A 340 -14.90 -24.21 6.36
N TYR A 341 -15.50 -23.57 7.36
CA TYR A 341 -15.71 -22.14 7.41
C TYR A 341 -14.98 -21.51 8.61
N ILE A 342 -14.34 -20.36 8.39
CA ILE A 342 -13.64 -19.58 9.39
C ILE A 342 -14.16 -18.14 9.34
N GLY A 343 -14.88 -17.73 10.38
CA GLY A 343 -15.33 -16.36 10.57
C GLY A 343 -14.39 -15.61 11.52
N ILE A 344 -13.73 -14.56 11.03
CA ILE A 344 -12.82 -13.71 11.79
C ILE A 344 -13.54 -12.42 12.10
N GLY A 345 -13.71 -12.08 13.41
CA GLY A 345 -14.56 -10.95 13.78
C GLY A 345 -15.93 -11.10 13.11
N GLN A 346 -16.62 -12.21 13.40
CA GLN A 346 -17.85 -12.61 12.71
C GLN A 346 -18.95 -11.57 12.87
N VAL A 347 -19.43 -11.07 11.73
CA VAL A 347 -20.65 -10.24 11.67
C VAL A 347 -21.87 -11.10 12.00
N VAL A 348 -22.59 -10.71 13.02
CA VAL A 348 -23.78 -11.45 13.52
C VAL A 348 -25.04 -10.63 13.36
N ASN A 349 -25.05 -9.40 13.83
CA ASN A 349 -26.23 -8.53 13.78
C ASN A 349 -25.81 -7.08 13.64
N GLU A 350 -26.06 -6.51 12.46
CA GLU A 350 -25.85 -5.09 12.15
C GLU A 350 -27.16 -4.32 12.00
N LYS A 351 -28.30 -5.04 12.03
CA LYS A 351 -29.62 -4.44 11.91
C LYS A 351 -29.81 -3.38 12.99
N ASP A 352 -30.21 -2.20 12.58
CA ASP A 352 -30.43 -1.07 13.48
C ASP A 352 -29.21 -0.73 14.37
N TYR A 353 -27.98 -0.96 13.85
CA TYR A 353 -26.73 -0.77 14.59
C TYR A 353 -26.60 -1.64 15.86
N ALA A 354 -27.15 -2.85 15.84
CA ALA A 354 -27.16 -3.74 17.01
C ALA A 354 -25.74 -4.05 17.55
N GLY A 355 -24.74 -4.17 16.66
CA GLY A 355 -23.34 -4.31 17.06
C GLY A 355 -22.84 -3.12 17.89
N GLU A 356 -23.10 -1.89 17.44
CA GLU A 356 -22.72 -0.67 18.15
C GLU A 356 -23.43 -0.53 19.50
N VAL A 357 -24.71 -0.90 19.55
CA VAL A 357 -25.51 -0.88 20.79
C VAL A 357 -24.91 -1.88 21.79
N CYS A 358 -24.59 -3.10 21.36
CA CYS A 358 -23.96 -4.11 22.20
C CYS A 358 -22.62 -3.63 22.77
N SER A 359 -21.75 -3.06 21.94
CA SER A 359 -20.46 -2.52 22.37
C SER A 359 -20.58 -1.34 23.34
N TYR A 360 -21.56 -0.47 23.11
CA TYR A 360 -21.88 0.62 24.04
C TYR A 360 -22.35 0.09 25.40
N GLU A 361 -23.25 -0.89 25.41
CA GLU A 361 -23.78 -1.46 26.65
C GLU A 361 -22.68 -2.17 27.46
N ASP A 362 -21.79 -2.89 26.79
CA ASP A 362 -20.64 -3.53 27.42
C ASP A 362 -19.64 -2.50 27.99
N ALA A 363 -19.29 -1.49 27.22
CA ALA A 363 -18.45 -0.38 27.68
C ALA A 363 -19.08 0.35 28.88
N LEU A 364 -20.39 0.57 28.85
CA LEU A 364 -21.12 1.20 29.93
C LEU A 364 -21.10 0.34 31.23
N ARG A 365 -21.21 -0.97 31.08
CA ARG A 365 -21.10 -1.94 32.20
C ARG A 365 -19.71 -1.87 32.81
N ILE A 366 -18.65 -1.97 31.99
CA ILE A 366 -17.25 -1.93 32.44
C ILE A 366 -16.93 -0.58 33.11
N ALA A 367 -17.39 0.55 32.55
CA ALA A 367 -17.21 1.87 33.14
C ALA A 367 -17.83 1.96 34.56
N LYS A 368 -19.05 1.46 34.71
CA LYS A 368 -19.73 1.43 36.03
C LYS A 368 -18.99 0.55 37.04
N GLU A 369 -18.49 -0.61 36.62
CA GLU A 369 -17.71 -1.51 37.50
C GLU A 369 -16.40 -0.84 37.96
N LYS A 370 -15.79 0.01 37.12
CA LYS A 370 -14.60 0.81 37.46
C LYS A 370 -14.93 2.05 38.31
N GLY A 371 -16.20 2.45 38.41
CA GLY A 371 -16.61 3.68 39.06
C GLY A 371 -16.39 4.95 38.26
N ASP A 372 -16.25 4.83 36.96
CA ASP A 372 -16.03 5.97 36.06
C ASP A 372 -17.32 6.76 35.79
N ASP A 373 -17.19 8.05 35.48
CA ASP A 373 -18.32 8.88 35.04
C ASP A 373 -18.76 8.48 33.64
N THR A 374 -20.01 8.05 33.51
CA THR A 374 -20.60 7.59 32.25
C THR A 374 -21.44 8.64 31.53
N SER A 375 -21.45 9.88 32.03
CA SER A 375 -22.36 10.93 31.55
C SER A 375 -22.08 11.31 30.09
N GLU A 376 -20.81 11.44 29.70
CA GLU A 376 -20.40 11.78 28.33
C GLU A 376 -20.74 10.66 27.34
N MET A 377 -20.46 9.41 27.70
CA MET A 377 -20.77 8.24 26.87
C MET A 377 -22.29 8.10 26.63
N LYS A 378 -23.10 8.27 27.67
CA LYS A 378 -24.57 8.28 27.54
C LYS A 378 -25.06 9.41 26.66
N ALA A 379 -24.51 10.61 26.81
CA ALA A 379 -24.88 11.75 25.98
C ALA A 379 -24.51 11.56 24.50
N ALA A 380 -23.36 10.93 24.23
CA ALA A 380 -22.94 10.57 22.87
C ALA A 380 -23.87 9.50 22.25
N TYR A 381 -24.27 8.51 23.03
CA TYR A 381 -25.21 7.47 22.60
C TYR A 381 -26.60 8.03 22.28
N GLU A 382 -27.14 8.93 23.12
CA GLU A 382 -28.43 9.57 22.83
C GLU A 382 -28.36 10.48 21.58
N LYS A 383 -27.22 11.16 21.33
CA LYS A 383 -27.01 11.89 20.08
C LYS A 383 -26.98 10.95 18.87
N PHE A 384 -26.27 9.85 18.97
CA PHE A 384 -26.21 8.85 17.90
C PHE A 384 -27.60 8.26 17.60
N LYS A 385 -28.38 7.91 18.62
CA LYS A 385 -29.77 7.44 18.42
C LYS A 385 -30.67 8.46 17.74
N ALA A 386 -30.49 9.75 18.03
CA ALA A 386 -31.29 10.84 17.46
C ALA A 386 -30.88 11.15 16.01
N ASP A 387 -29.61 10.99 15.67
CA ASP A 387 -29.02 11.23 14.35
C ASP A 387 -27.88 10.24 14.13
N MET A 388 -28.15 9.16 13.38
CA MET A 388 -27.22 8.08 13.05
C MET A 388 -26.16 8.50 12.00
N SER A 389 -25.73 9.77 12.06
CA SER A 389 -24.66 10.28 11.20
C SER A 389 -23.29 9.69 11.58
N LEU A 390 -22.41 9.58 10.59
CA LEU A 390 -21.04 9.09 10.79
C LEU A 390 -20.30 9.87 11.90
N ASN A 391 -20.51 11.18 12.00
CA ASN A 391 -19.87 11.99 13.04
C ASN A 391 -20.31 11.59 14.46
N ASN A 392 -21.60 11.31 14.65
CA ASN A 392 -22.12 10.88 15.95
C ASN A 392 -21.68 9.44 16.27
N LEU A 393 -21.62 8.57 15.26
CA LEU A 393 -21.09 7.23 15.37
C LEU A 393 -19.62 7.24 15.81
N LEU A 394 -18.77 8.01 15.13
CA LEU A 394 -17.34 8.11 15.48
C LEU A 394 -17.12 8.73 16.88
N ALA A 395 -17.96 9.70 17.27
CA ALA A 395 -17.91 10.25 18.61
C ALA A 395 -18.26 9.23 19.70
N LEU A 396 -19.27 8.37 19.45
CA LEU A 396 -19.62 7.27 20.35
C LEU A 396 -18.50 6.22 20.42
N ARG A 397 -18.03 5.75 19.28
CA ARG A 397 -16.95 4.75 19.16
C ARG A 397 -15.70 5.14 19.93
N LYS A 398 -15.29 6.41 19.86
CA LYS A 398 -14.14 6.93 20.59
C LYS A 398 -14.26 6.79 22.12
N LEU A 399 -15.47 6.83 22.66
CA LEU A 399 -15.72 6.64 24.09
C LEU A 399 -15.84 5.17 24.47
N VAL A 400 -16.37 4.36 23.56
CA VAL A 400 -16.53 2.90 23.74
C VAL A 400 -15.17 2.19 23.72
N GLU A 401 -14.30 2.54 22.77
CA GLU A 401 -12.99 1.88 22.60
C GLU A 401 -12.09 1.96 23.83
N VAL A 402 -12.26 2.99 24.69
CA VAL A 402 -11.50 3.16 25.92
C VAL A 402 -11.70 1.99 26.89
N TYR A 403 -12.85 1.33 26.81
CA TYR A 403 -13.22 0.21 27.67
C TYR A 403 -12.90 -1.17 27.06
N HIS A 404 -12.42 -1.18 25.82
CA HIS A 404 -11.95 -2.36 25.10
C HIS A 404 -10.47 -2.20 24.68
N PRO A 405 -9.55 -1.95 25.63
CA PRO A 405 -8.17 -1.61 25.30
C PRO A 405 -7.45 -2.81 24.70
N VAL A 406 -6.94 -2.60 23.50
CA VAL A 406 -6.01 -3.56 22.89
C VAL A 406 -4.70 -3.49 23.66
N THR A 407 -4.30 -4.59 24.28
CA THR A 407 -3.09 -4.70 25.09
C THR A 407 -1.93 -5.33 24.33
N GLU A 408 -2.22 -6.22 23.39
CA GLU A 408 -1.24 -6.80 22.51
C GLU A 408 -1.18 -5.98 21.22
N THR A 409 -0.27 -5.03 21.21
CA THR A 409 0.15 -4.36 19.99
C THR A 409 1.39 -5.06 19.49
N ALA A 410 1.24 -6.19 18.84
CA ALA A 410 2.29 -6.65 17.96
C ALA A 410 2.55 -5.58 16.92
N ASP A 411 3.73 -5.59 16.34
CA ASP A 411 4.16 -4.67 15.29
C ASP A 411 2.99 -4.32 14.38
N SER A 412 2.70 -3.05 14.31
CA SER A 412 1.64 -2.58 13.46
C SER A 412 1.83 -3.15 12.05
N SER A 413 0.76 -3.59 11.42
CA SER A 413 0.72 -4.00 10.01
C SER A 413 1.26 -2.92 9.05
N THR A 414 1.56 -1.73 9.56
CA THR A 414 2.07 -0.58 8.81
C THR A 414 3.38 -0.88 8.08
N PHE A 415 4.39 -1.41 8.76
CA PHE A 415 5.68 -1.68 8.11
C PHE A 415 5.58 -2.79 7.05
N PRO A 416 4.94 -3.94 7.29
CA PRO A 416 4.61 -4.90 6.24
C PRO A 416 3.86 -4.28 5.07
N THR A 417 2.86 -3.45 5.32
CA THR A 417 2.03 -2.81 4.30
C THR A 417 2.83 -1.87 3.39
N VAL A 418 3.59 -0.92 3.96
CA VAL A 418 4.39 0.04 3.15
C VAL A 418 5.58 -0.61 2.43
N THR A 419 6.04 -1.76 2.90
CA THR A 419 7.11 -2.55 2.28
C THR A 419 6.59 -3.79 1.55
N SER A 420 5.30 -3.82 1.25
CA SER A 420 4.66 -4.96 0.61
C SER A 420 5.31 -5.31 -0.73
N PRO A 421 5.66 -6.58 -0.97
CA PRO A 421 6.23 -7.03 -2.23
C PRO A 421 5.21 -6.98 -3.38
N ILE A 422 3.92 -6.95 -3.06
CA ILE A 422 2.82 -7.06 -4.03
C ILE A 422 2.00 -5.78 -4.18
N ALA A 423 2.14 -4.79 -3.28
CA ALA A 423 1.41 -3.53 -3.38
C ALA A 423 1.67 -2.81 -4.71
N GLY A 424 0.64 -2.22 -5.28
CA GLY A 424 0.66 -1.47 -6.53
C GLY A 424 0.04 -0.08 -6.41
N VAL A 425 -0.05 0.59 -7.54
CA VAL A 425 -0.57 1.97 -7.61
C VAL A 425 -2.06 2.03 -7.31
N ASP A 426 -2.82 1.03 -7.75
CA ASP A 426 -4.27 1.03 -7.56
C ASP A 426 -4.64 0.77 -6.09
N ASP A 427 -3.81 0.03 -5.33
CA ASP A 427 -3.98 -0.07 -3.87
C ASP A 427 -3.83 1.30 -3.20
N LEU A 428 -2.80 2.07 -3.62
CA LEU A 428 -2.60 3.43 -3.10
C LEU A 428 -3.72 4.38 -3.52
N ARG A 429 -4.20 4.29 -4.77
CA ARG A 429 -5.34 5.11 -5.24
C ARG A 429 -6.59 4.83 -4.42
N TRP A 430 -6.87 3.55 -4.15
CA TRP A 430 -8.02 3.14 -3.37
C TRP A 430 -7.91 3.63 -1.92
N PHE A 431 -6.77 3.42 -1.28
CA PHE A 431 -6.50 3.92 0.07
C PHE A 431 -6.64 5.46 0.17
N ILE A 432 -6.17 6.20 -0.84
CA ILE A 432 -6.38 7.66 -0.89
C ILE A 432 -7.86 8.01 -1.00
N LEU A 433 -8.67 7.22 -1.70
CA LEU A 433 -10.11 7.44 -1.80
C LEU A 433 -10.79 7.25 -0.44
N GLU A 434 -10.44 6.21 0.31
CA GLU A 434 -10.90 5.99 1.69
C GLU A 434 -10.49 7.15 2.62
N LEU A 435 -9.22 7.55 2.56
CA LEU A 435 -8.72 8.69 3.37
C LEU A 435 -9.45 10.00 3.06
N LYS A 436 -9.80 10.26 1.81
CA LYS A 436 -10.57 11.46 1.45
C LYS A 436 -11.93 11.47 2.10
N THR A 437 -12.58 10.32 2.20
CA THR A 437 -13.85 10.20 2.93
C THR A 437 -13.67 10.54 4.40
N ALA A 438 -12.66 9.98 5.05
CA ALA A 438 -12.43 10.16 6.48
C ALA A 438 -11.98 11.60 6.86
N PHE A 439 -11.16 12.26 6.01
CA PHE A 439 -10.50 13.53 6.38
C PHE A 439 -10.98 14.74 5.59
N VAL A 440 -11.57 14.57 4.42
CA VAL A 440 -11.95 15.68 3.52
C VAL A 440 -13.46 15.75 3.29
N GLY A 441 -14.21 14.71 3.72
CA GLY A 441 -15.65 14.61 3.52
C GLY A 441 -16.04 14.31 2.07
N ASP A 442 -15.17 13.63 1.31
CA ASP A 442 -15.47 13.13 -0.03
C ASP A 442 -16.36 11.87 0.12
N THR A 443 -17.56 11.92 -0.39
CA THR A 443 -18.54 10.82 -0.27
C THR A 443 -18.40 9.75 -1.35
N ARG A 444 -17.37 9.83 -2.19
CA ARG A 444 -17.25 8.92 -3.35
C ARG A 444 -17.10 7.45 -2.93
N PHE A 445 -16.28 7.17 -1.93
CA PHE A 445 -16.10 5.81 -1.41
C PHE A 445 -17.43 5.25 -0.88
N GLU A 446 -18.12 6.02 -0.02
CA GLU A 446 -19.44 5.63 0.52
C GLU A 446 -20.46 5.36 -0.58
N GLN A 447 -20.51 6.21 -1.61
CA GLN A 447 -21.41 6.02 -2.75
C GLN A 447 -21.10 4.72 -3.51
N LEU A 448 -19.83 4.38 -3.68
CA LEU A 448 -19.40 3.17 -4.37
C LEU A 448 -19.74 1.89 -3.58
N GLN A 449 -19.74 1.94 -2.25
CA GLN A 449 -19.99 0.78 -1.38
C GLN A 449 -21.43 0.71 -0.84
N LYS A 450 -22.22 1.75 -1.05
CA LYS A 450 -23.57 1.88 -0.49
C LYS A 450 -24.47 0.64 -0.64
N PRO A 451 -24.53 -0.07 -1.79
CA PRO A 451 -25.39 -1.24 -1.90
C PRO A 451 -25.05 -2.36 -0.91
N LEU A 452 -23.77 -2.48 -0.55
CA LEU A 452 -23.29 -3.47 0.40
C LEU A 452 -23.49 -3.00 1.84
N ASP A 453 -23.28 -1.70 2.11
CA ASP A 453 -23.57 -1.09 3.41
C ASP A 453 -25.06 -1.23 3.74
N ASP A 454 -25.95 -0.89 2.81
CA ASP A 454 -27.40 -1.04 3.00
C ASP A 454 -27.77 -2.52 3.28
N ARG A 455 -27.07 -3.47 2.65
CA ARG A 455 -27.34 -4.90 2.80
C ARG A 455 -26.88 -5.44 4.15
N ILE A 456 -25.68 -5.09 4.61
CA ILE A 456 -25.17 -5.52 5.91
C ILE A 456 -25.99 -4.91 7.04
N MET A 457 -26.36 -3.63 6.93
CA MET A 457 -27.17 -2.92 7.93
C MET A 457 -28.61 -3.45 8.05
N SER A 458 -29.04 -4.33 7.17
CA SER A 458 -30.32 -5.04 7.25
C SER A 458 -30.18 -6.46 7.83
N PHE A 459 -28.95 -6.91 8.13
CA PHE A 459 -28.69 -8.30 8.51
C PHE A 459 -28.82 -8.52 10.03
N ASN A 460 -29.53 -9.61 10.38
CA ASN A 460 -29.57 -10.16 11.73
C ASN A 460 -29.51 -11.70 11.67
N GLY A 461 -28.35 -12.25 12.05
CA GLY A 461 -28.10 -13.70 12.06
C GLY A 461 -28.97 -14.47 13.07
N PHE A 462 -29.48 -13.81 14.10
CA PHE A 462 -30.40 -14.43 15.07
C PHE A 462 -31.81 -14.66 14.50
N GLU A 463 -32.19 -13.99 13.41
CA GLU A 463 -33.43 -14.19 12.69
C GLU A 463 -33.36 -15.32 11.65
N THR A 464 -32.15 -15.93 11.48
CA THR A 464 -31.91 -17.00 10.51
C THR A 464 -31.72 -18.35 11.21
N ASP A 465 -32.24 -19.45 10.66
CA ASP A 465 -31.97 -20.83 11.15
C ASP A 465 -30.74 -21.38 10.43
N ASP A 466 -29.56 -20.89 10.83
CA ASP A 466 -28.30 -21.22 10.14
C ASP A 466 -27.82 -22.63 10.49
N GLN A 467 -27.82 -23.52 9.48
CA GLN A 467 -27.42 -24.91 9.60
C GLN A 467 -26.21 -25.18 8.69
N TYR A 468 -25.03 -25.05 9.27
CA TYR A 468 -23.77 -25.32 8.56
C TYR A 468 -23.56 -26.83 8.39
N GLN A 469 -23.19 -27.24 7.19
CA GLN A 469 -22.90 -28.66 6.88
C GLN A 469 -21.39 -28.99 6.97
N MET A 470 -20.58 -28.03 7.39
CA MET A 470 -19.13 -28.15 7.56
C MET A 470 -18.72 -27.66 8.95
N PRO A 471 -17.51 -28.03 9.43
CA PRO A 471 -16.93 -27.45 10.64
C PRO A 471 -16.81 -25.93 10.56
N VAL A 472 -17.10 -25.23 11.67
CA VAL A 472 -17.07 -23.78 11.80
C VAL A 472 -16.11 -23.36 12.91
N LEU A 473 -15.20 -22.43 12.59
CA LEU A 473 -14.39 -21.70 13.57
C LEU A 473 -14.80 -20.23 13.55
N PHE A 474 -15.20 -19.71 14.70
CA PHE A 474 -15.23 -18.28 14.92
C PHE A 474 -13.99 -17.88 15.72
N ILE A 475 -13.22 -16.92 15.20
CA ILE A 475 -12.00 -16.43 15.84
C ILE A 475 -12.01 -14.90 15.86
N SER A 476 -11.72 -14.31 17.02
CA SER A 476 -11.68 -12.85 17.18
C SER A 476 -10.65 -12.46 18.24
N GLY A 477 -10.29 -11.17 18.30
CA GLY A 477 -9.60 -10.63 19.46
C GLY A 477 -10.55 -10.51 20.65
N SER A 478 -10.04 -10.72 21.87
CA SER A 478 -10.86 -10.62 23.09
C SER A 478 -11.36 -9.19 23.36
N CYS A 479 -10.76 -8.19 22.72
CA CYS A 479 -11.13 -6.77 22.81
C CYS A 479 -11.83 -6.26 21.54
N ASP A 480 -12.39 -7.14 20.71
CA ASP A 480 -13.13 -6.76 19.52
C ASP A 480 -14.49 -6.16 19.91
N TRP A 481 -14.60 -4.85 19.74
CA TRP A 481 -15.84 -4.10 19.93
C TRP A 481 -16.51 -3.74 18.60
N THR A 482 -15.82 -3.90 17.46
CA THR A 482 -16.38 -3.65 16.12
C THR A 482 -17.37 -4.75 15.73
N CYS A 483 -16.97 -6.02 15.91
CA CYS A 483 -17.86 -7.17 15.88
C CYS A 483 -17.88 -7.79 17.28
N PRO A 484 -18.80 -7.37 18.17
CA PRO A 484 -18.75 -7.69 19.58
C PRO A 484 -18.66 -9.18 19.86
N VAL A 485 -17.65 -9.56 20.66
CA VAL A 485 -17.38 -10.96 21.03
C VAL A 485 -18.62 -11.64 21.61
N GLY A 486 -19.39 -10.91 22.42
CA GLY A 486 -20.62 -11.45 23.02
C GLY A 486 -21.65 -11.92 21.99
N LEU A 487 -21.89 -11.12 20.95
CA LEU A 487 -22.82 -11.51 19.87
C LEU A 487 -22.29 -12.72 19.09
N MET A 488 -20.98 -12.79 18.84
CA MET A 488 -20.37 -13.94 18.17
C MET A 488 -20.50 -15.22 18.99
N GLN A 489 -20.30 -15.15 20.30
CA GLN A 489 -20.44 -16.29 21.21
C GLN A 489 -21.89 -16.78 21.27
N GLU A 490 -22.86 -15.86 21.45
CA GLU A 490 -24.28 -16.18 21.44
C GLU A 490 -24.72 -16.82 20.12
N TYR A 491 -24.24 -16.28 19.00
CA TYR A 491 -24.53 -16.85 17.67
C TYR A 491 -23.94 -18.25 17.52
N ALA A 492 -22.72 -18.47 18.04
CA ALA A 492 -22.08 -19.80 18.03
C ALA A 492 -22.87 -20.86 18.81
N GLU A 493 -23.60 -20.47 19.84
CA GLU A 493 -24.49 -21.36 20.60
C GLU A 493 -25.81 -21.66 19.84
N GLN A 494 -26.28 -20.74 19.00
CA GLN A 494 -27.53 -20.90 18.26
C GLN A 494 -27.37 -21.76 17.00
N ILE A 495 -26.25 -21.63 16.27
CA ILE A 495 -26.05 -22.34 15.00
C ILE A 495 -25.90 -23.84 15.17
N LYS A 496 -26.21 -24.59 14.10
CA LYS A 496 -25.93 -26.02 14.02
C LYS A 496 -24.83 -26.27 13.02
N ALA A 497 -23.80 -27.03 13.43
CA ALA A 497 -22.72 -27.48 12.56
C ALA A 497 -22.15 -28.81 13.07
N PRO A 498 -21.46 -29.58 12.23
CA PRO A 498 -20.77 -30.81 12.68
C PRO A 498 -19.78 -30.57 13.83
N ARG A 499 -19.17 -29.39 13.85
CA ARG A 499 -18.29 -28.91 14.91
C ARG A 499 -18.31 -27.38 14.90
N VAL A 500 -18.50 -26.76 16.06
CA VAL A 500 -18.34 -25.32 16.29
C VAL A 500 -17.21 -25.11 17.28
N LYS A 501 -16.26 -24.24 16.95
CA LYS A 501 -15.22 -23.77 17.87
C LYS A 501 -15.24 -22.25 17.91
N VAL A 502 -15.18 -21.68 19.09
CA VAL A 502 -14.90 -20.25 19.31
C VAL A 502 -13.49 -20.14 19.87
N SER A 503 -12.67 -19.25 19.29
CA SER A 503 -11.31 -18.97 19.75
C SER A 503 -11.12 -17.47 19.91
N LEU A 504 -10.65 -17.05 21.09
CA LEU A 504 -10.34 -15.64 21.37
C LEU A 504 -8.83 -15.47 21.46
N ILE A 505 -8.31 -14.50 20.71
CA ILE A 505 -6.90 -14.10 20.81
C ILE A 505 -6.83 -12.97 21.83
N GLU A 506 -6.26 -13.32 22.98
CA GLU A 506 -6.26 -12.46 24.16
C GLU A 506 -5.54 -11.14 23.91
N GLY A 507 -6.12 -10.03 24.37
CA GLY A 507 -5.58 -8.68 24.25
C GLY A 507 -5.63 -8.07 22.85
N CYS A 508 -6.14 -8.79 21.86
CA CYS A 508 -6.29 -8.29 20.47
C CYS A 508 -7.67 -7.66 20.24
N GLY A 509 -7.73 -6.71 19.31
CA GLY A 509 -8.96 -6.10 18.81
C GLY A 509 -9.50 -6.80 17.56
N HIS A 510 -10.17 -6.03 16.68
CA HIS A 510 -10.89 -6.50 15.49
C HIS A 510 -10.01 -7.21 14.43
N SER A 511 -8.70 -6.99 14.43
CA SER A 511 -7.77 -7.59 13.47
C SER A 511 -6.67 -8.39 14.14
N PRO A 512 -6.99 -9.53 14.81
CA PRO A 512 -6.01 -10.34 15.54
C PRO A 512 -4.91 -10.91 14.64
N MET A 513 -5.19 -11.15 13.35
CA MET A 513 -4.20 -11.56 12.36
C MET A 513 -3.11 -10.51 12.12
N GLY A 514 -3.44 -9.23 12.34
CA GLY A 514 -2.48 -8.12 12.24
C GLY A 514 -1.66 -7.93 13.52
N GLN A 515 -2.19 -8.35 14.66
CA GLN A 515 -1.59 -8.12 15.98
C GLN A 515 -0.74 -9.29 16.44
N LEU A 516 -1.25 -10.50 16.38
CA LEU A 516 -0.57 -11.75 16.78
C LEU A 516 -0.65 -12.81 15.66
N PRO A 517 -0.02 -12.58 14.50
CA PRO A 517 -0.19 -13.42 13.30
C PRO A 517 0.16 -14.89 13.53
N VAL A 518 1.19 -15.19 14.32
CA VAL A 518 1.61 -16.57 14.62
C VAL A 518 0.55 -17.29 15.43
N GLN A 519 0.13 -16.73 16.56
CA GLN A 519 -0.88 -17.32 17.42
C GLN A 519 -2.21 -17.49 16.68
N PHE A 520 -2.61 -16.45 15.94
CA PHE A 520 -3.83 -16.47 15.12
C PHE A 520 -3.81 -17.60 14.10
N THR A 521 -2.73 -17.76 13.34
CA THR A 521 -2.62 -18.80 12.32
C THR A 521 -2.45 -20.20 12.90
N ASP A 522 -1.85 -20.33 14.08
CA ASP A 522 -1.75 -21.62 14.79
C ASP A 522 -3.12 -22.11 15.27
N GLU A 523 -4.01 -21.21 15.73
CA GLU A 523 -5.41 -21.55 16.05
C GLU A 523 -6.17 -22.08 14.82
N ILE A 524 -5.99 -21.45 13.67
CA ILE A 524 -6.57 -21.91 12.39
C ILE A 524 -6.05 -23.29 12.01
N LYS A 525 -4.72 -23.49 12.05
CA LYS A 525 -4.10 -24.79 11.72
C LYS A 525 -4.55 -25.87 12.68
N ALA A 526 -4.62 -25.58 13.97
CA ALA A 526 -5.10 -26.53 14.99
C ALA A 526 -6.55 -26.94 14.73
N PHE A 527 -7.42 -25.97 14.36
CA PHE A 527 -8.81 -26.26 14.01
C PHE A 527 -8.93 -27.11 12.76
N LEU A 528 -8.19 -26.81 11.70
CA LEU A 528 -8.30 -27.51 10.41
C LEU A 528 -7.68 -28.92 10.43
N LYS A 529 -6.76 -29.22 11.35
CA LYS A 529 -6.11 -30.55 11.50
C LYS A 529 -6.89 -31.51 12.40
N GLY A 530 -7.78 -31.01 13.25
CA GLY A 530 -8.55 -31.81 14.22
C GLY A 530 -10.02 -31.73 14.06
#